data_483148deab4b0a9b48f019d434e9bda8
#
_entry.id   483148deab4b0a9b48f019d434e9bda8
#
_cell.length_a   1.000
_cell.length_b   1.000
_cell.length_c   1.000
_cell.angle_alpha   90.00
_cell.angle_beta   90.00
_cell.angle_gamma   90.00
#
_symmetry.space_group_name_H-M   'P 1'
#
loop_
_entity.id
_entity.type
_entity.pdbx_description
1 polymer ?
#
loop_
_entity_poly.entity_id
_entity_poly.type
_entity_poly.pdbx_seq_one_letter_code
_entity_poly.pdbx_strand_id
1 'polypeptide(L)'
;HLSVYDGLKTVQKLNMLTEKKGLPTEQHNHIWEDKQKNTLDMLSDLKVDSNLLYTISKLSDEGYKIVCCSNSIRKTVLTVLAKLGLIEYMDLILSNEDVDNSKPHPEMYWKAISKMKHLPEETLIIEDSPYGLLAAARSKSYILRVKNPQEVTYENIINKINKVQMGDKQTTPAWRDETLNVLIPMAGAGSRFEKAGYTFPKPLIEVRKKPMIQVVVENLNIKANYIYVVQKEHREKYNLDALLSLITPGCKVVETEGMTEGAACTALLAKKYINSDAPLFFANS
;
A
#
# COMPACT_ATOMS: atom_id res chain seq x y z
N HIS A 1 -5.12 -11.23 -22.22
CA HIS A 1 -4.68 -10.02 -22.93
C HIS A 1 -5.18 -8.73 -22.25
N LEU A 2 -6.41 -8.69 -21.76
CA LEU A 2 -6.98 -7.54 -21.07
C LEU A 2 -6.33 -7.30 -19.70
N SER A 3 -5.95 -8.36 -18.98
CA SER A 3 -5.36 -8.26 -17.63
C SER A 3 -4.07 -7.45 -17.51
N VAL A 4 -3.30 -7.33 -18.59
CA VAL A 4 -2.02 -6.58 -18.60
C VAL A 4 -2.24 -5.07 -18.67
N TYR A 5 -3.36 -4.63 -19.24
CA TYR A 5 -3.67 -3.23 -19.47
C TYR A 5 -4.74 -2.69 -18.51
N ASP A 6 -5.44 -3.58 -17.83
CA ASP A 6 -6.56 -3.22 -16.99
C ASP A 6 -6.10 -2.39 -15.77
N GLY A 7 -6.80 -1.27 -15.52
CA GLY A 7 -6.46 -0.35 -14.42
C GLY A 7 -5.33 0.66 -14.71
N LEU A 8 -4.59 0.57 -15.83
CA LEU A 8 -3.56 1.54 -16.20
C LEU A 8 -4.14 2.81 -16.83
N LYS A 9 -3.43 3.94 -16.68
CA LYS A 9 -3.73 5.17 -17.43
C LYS A 9 -3.62 4.92 -18.94
N THR A 10 -4.42 5.60 -19.76
CA THR A 10 -4.38 5.46 -21.23
C THR A 10 -3.00 5.74 -21.78
N VAL A 11 -2.31 6.77 -21.29
CA VAL A 11 -0.93 7.10 -21.72
C VAL A 11 0.04 5.94 -21.46
N GLN A 12 -0.05 5.29 -20.31
CA GLN A 12 0.79 4.12 -19.99
C GLN A 12 0.49 2.94 -20.94
N LYS A 13 -0.79 2.72 -21.25
CA LYS A 13 -1.20 1.68 -22.22
C LYS A 13 -0.63 1.95 -23.61
N LEU A 14 -0.68 3.19 -24.07
CA LEU A 14 -0.15 3.61 -25.38
C LEU A 14 1.36 3.46 -25.43
N ASN A 15 2.09 3.88 -24.40
CA ASN A 15 3.54 3.69 -24.31
C ASN A 15 3.91 2.19 -24.37
N MET A 16 3.20 1.35 -23.63
CA MET A 16 3.43 -0.11 -23.68
C MET A 16 3.11 -0.71 -25.05
N LEU A 17 2.12 -0.16 -25.77
CA LEU A 17 1.82 -0.58 -27.14
C LEU A 17 2.92 -0.15 -28.10
N THR A 18 3.49 1.03 -27.93
CA THR A 18 4.66 1.49 -28.69
C THR A 18 5.84 0.54 -28.47
N GLU A 19 6.19 0.27 -27.21
CA GLU A 19 7.32 -0.60 -26.87
C GLU A 19 7.14 -2.05 -27.33
N LYS A 20 5.95 -2.61 -27.17
CA LYS A 20 5.71 -4.05 -27.39
C LYS A 20 5.17 -4.38 -28.78
N LYS A 21 4.55 -3.42 -29.46
CA LYS A 21 3.83 -3.63 -30.72
C LYS A 21 4.18 -2.64 -31.83
N GLY A 22 5.08 -1.68 -31.56
CA GLY A 22 5.51 -0.69 -32.54
C GLY A 22 4.43 0.36 -32.89
N LEU A 23 3.49 0.65 -31.97
CA LEU A 23 2.51 1.70 -32.21
C LEU A 23 3.23 3.06 -32.38
N PRO A 24 3.04 3.79 -33.52
CA PRO A 24 3.64 5.09 -33.72
C PRO A 24 3.17 6.09 -32.65
N THR A 25 4.10 6.86 -32.08
CA THR A 25 3.81 7.87 -31.05
C THR A 25 2.91 8.99 -31.53
N GLU A 26 2.95 9.32 -32.84
CA GLU A 26 2.11 10.32 -33.47
C GLU A 26 0.60 9.97 -33.40
N GLN A 27 0.29 8.70 -33.28
CA GLN A 27 -1.09 8.21 -33.16
C GLN A 27 -1.64 8.28 -31.73
N HIS A 28 -0.79 8.50 -30.73
CA HIS A 28 -1.20 8.47 -29.31
C HIS A 28 -2.30 9.46 -29.00
N ASN A 29 -2.21 10.71 -29.47
CA ASN A 29 -3.22 11.73 -29.20
C ASN A 29 -4.57 11.36 -29.83
N HIS A 30 -4.55 10.92 -31.10
CA HIS A 30 -5.77 10.53 -31.82
C HIS A 30 -6.45 9.34 -31.11
N ILE A 31 -5.71 8.29 -30.78
CA ILE A 31 -6.25 7.13 -30.04
C ILE A 31 -6.76 7.54 -28.66
N TRP A 32 -6.09 8.46 -27.99
CA TRP A 32 -6.52 8.97 -26.69
C TRP A 32 -7.88 9.71 -26.82
N GLU A 33 -8.02 10.61 -27.80
CA GLU A 33 -9.24 11.37 -28.06
C GLU A 33 -10.40 10.43 -28.45
N ASP A 34 -10.18 9.53 -29.38
CA ASP A 34 -11.18 8.54 -29.80
C ASP A 34 -11.65 7.68 -28.60
N LYS A 35 -10.70 7.24 -27.79
CA LYS A 35 -11.02 6.47 -26.59
C LYS A 35 -11.87 7.29 -25.63
N GLN A 36 -11.58 8.58 -25.40
CA GLN A 36 -12.39 9.43 -24.52
C GLN A 36 -13.80 9.61 -25.10
N LYS A 37 -13.92 9.89 -26.39
CA LYS A 37 -15.21 10.02 -27.07
C LYS A 37 -16.03 8.74 -26.95
N ASN A 38 -15.47 7.60 -27.35
CA ASN A 38 -16.13 6.30 -27.26
C ASN A 38 -16.55 5.95 -25.83
N THR A 39 -15.72 6.30 -24.83
CA THR A 39 -16.08 6.11 -23.42
C THR A 39 -17.31 6.93 -23.05
N LEU A 40 -17.38 8.20 -23.43
CA LEU A 40 -18.53 9.07 -23.14
C LEU A 40 -19.80 8.61 -23.88
N ASP A 41 -19.66 8.15 -25.12
CA ASP A 41 -20.77 7.59 -25.91
C ASP A 41 -21.33 6.32 -25.25
N MET A 42 -20.48 5.41 -24.82
CA MET A 42 -20.88 4.21 -24.06
C MET A 42 -21.59 4.56 -22.74
N LEU A 43 -21.18 5.65 -22.08
CA LEU A 43 -21.83 6.12 -20.87
C LEU A 43 -23.21 6.72 -21.11
N SER A 44 -23.62 7.01 -22.39
CA SER A 44 -24.95 7.53 -22.70
C SER A 44 -26.06 6.60 -22.20
N ASP A 45 -25.86 5.30 -22.31
CA ASP A 45 -26.82 4.26 -21.95
C ASP A 45 -26.74 3.80 -20.48
N LEU A 46 -25.81 4.38 -19.71
CA LEU A 46 -25.65 4.04 -18.30
C LEU A 46 -26.89 4.46 -17.51
N LYS A 47 -27.51 3.49 -16.85
CA LYS A 47 -28.70 3.68 -16.01
C LYS A 47 -28.32 3.62 -14.54
N VAL A 48 -29.15 4.25 -13.71
CA VAL A 48 -29.06 4.18 -12.25
C VAL A 48 -29.16 2.71 -11.81
N ASP A 49 -28.18 2.26 -11.03
CA ASP A 49 -28.24 0.99 -10.31
C ASP A 49 -28.88 1.25 -8.94
N SER A 50 -30.12 0.83 -8.79
CA SER A 50 -30.90 1.07 -7.56
C SER A 50 -30.28 0.43 -6.32
N ASN A 51 -29.62 -0.71 -6.48
CA ASN A 51 -28.92 -1.39 -5.38
C ASN A 51 -27.68 -0.62 -4.93
N LEU A 52 -26.88 -0.16 -5.90
CA LEU A 52 -25.70 0.64 -5.61
C LEU A 52 -26.09 1.98 -4.99
N LEU A 53 -27.09 2.66 -5.55
CA LEU A 53 -27.63 3.92 -5.02
C LEU A 53 -28.12 3.74 -3.57
N TYR A 54 -28.94 2.72 -3.31
CA TYR A 54 -29.39 2.38 -1.95
C TYR A 54 -28.21 2.12 -1.00
N THR A 55 -27.23 1.36 -1.47
CA THR A 55 -26.04 1.03 -0.66
C THR A 55 -25.29 2.30 -0.24
N ILE A 56 -25.00 3.17 -1.21
CA ILE A 56 -24.22 4.38 -0.97
C ILE A 56 -25.00 5.39 -0.14
N SER A 57 -26.27 5.64 -0.45
CA SER A 57 -27.12 6.57 0.33
C SER A 57 -27.21 6.11 1.78
N LYS A 58 -27.48 4.83 2.02
CA LYS A 58 -27.60 4.27 3.38
C LYS A 58 -26.32 4.40 4.19
N LEU A 59 -25.16 4.12 3.57
CA LEU A 59 -23.87 4.31 4.24
C LEU A 59 -23.62 5.79 4.57
N SER A 60 -23.98 6.69 3.66
CA SER A 60 -23.89 8.13 3.90
C SER A 60 -24.79 8.58 5.06
N ASP A 61 -26.03 8.11 5.11
CA ASP A 61 -27.00 8.41 6.18
C ASP A 61 -26.51 7.88 7.56
N GLU A 62 -25.77 6.78 7.57
CA GLU A 62 -25.13 6.22 8.77
C GLU A 62 -23.84 6.96 9.18
N GLY A 63 -23.44 7.99 8.43
CA GLY A 63 -22.29 8.85 8.75
C GLY A 63 -20.96 8.38 8.20
N TYR A 64 -20.93 7.33 7.37
CA TYR A 64 -19.69 6.93 6.70
C TYR A 64 -19.28 7.98 5.66
N LYS A 65 -17.98 8.27 5.59
CA LYS A 65 -17.41 9.13 4.55
C LYS A 65 -17.23 8.35 3.27
N ILE A 66 -17.83 8.84 2.19
CA ILE A 66 -17.85 8.17 0.89
C ILE A 66 -16.89 8.87 -0.06
N VAL A 67 -15.91 8.15 -0.57
CA VAL A 67 -14.88 8.69 -1.45
C VAL A 67 -14.76 7.87 -2.73
N CYS A 68 -14.78 8.54 -3.87
CA CYS A 68 -14.48 7.90 -5.16
C CYS A 68 -13.03 8.15 -5.55
N CYS A 69 -12.29 7.05 -5.84
CA CYS A 69 -10.90 7.05 -6.28
C CYS A 69 -10.77 6.30 -7.61
N SER A 70 -10.48 6.97 -8.72
CA SER A 70 -10.45 6.37 -10.05
C SER A 70 -9.21 6.75 -10.87
N ASN A 71 -8.66 5.76 -11.63
CA ASN A 71 -7.62 6.03 -12.64
C ASN A 71 -8.17 6.63 -13.95
N SER A 72 -9.47 6.91 -14.02
CA SER A 72 -10.08 7.65 -15.13
C SER A 72 -9.85 9.15 -15.00
N ILE A 73 -10.00 9.89 -16.11
CA ILE A 73 -9.98 11.36 -16.09
C ILE A 73 -11.21 11.90 -15.33
N ARG A 74 -11.05 13.07 -14.74
CA ARG A 74 -12.10 13.72 -13.91
C ARG A 74 -13.45 13.80 -14.60
N LYS A 75 -13.47 14.22 -15.87
CA LYS A 75 -14.70 14.33 -16.67
C LYS A 75 -15.47 12.99 -16.72
N THR A 76 -14.77 11.88 -16.96
CA THR A 76 -15.40 10.55 -16.99
C THR A 76 -15.95 10.16 -15.62
N VAL A 77 -15.18 10.39 -14.54
CA VAL A 77 -15.61 10.05 -13.18
C VAL A 77 -16.88 10.82 -12.80
N LEU A 78 -16.89 12.14 -13.02
CA LEU A 78 -18.04 12.98 -12.72
C LEU A 78 -19.27 12.57 -13.54
N THR A 79 -19.09 12.27 -14.83
CA THR A 79 -20.19 11.83 -15.71
C THR A 79 -20.81 10.52 -15.21
N VAL A 80 -19.98 9.54 -14.82
CA VAL A 80 -20.44 8.25 -14.26
C VAL A 80 -21.21 8.47 -12.96
N LEU A 81 -20.63 9.21 -12.02
CA LEU A 81 -21.27 9.46 -10.71
C LEU A 81 -22.59 10.20 -10.84
N ALA A 82 -22.66 11.20 -11.74
CA ALA A 82 -23.91 11.93 -11.99
C ALA A 82 -24.99 11.04 -12.62
N LYS A 83 -24.64 10.22 -13.60
CA LYS A 83 -25.59 9.30 -14.24
C LYS A 83 -26.09 8.20 -13.30
N LEU A 84 -25.25 7.75 -12.38
CA LEU A 84 -25.63 6.79 -11.34
C LEU A 84 -26.39 7.43 -10.17
N GLY A 85 -26.53 8.76 -10.13
CA GLY A 85 -27.16 9.47 -9.00
C GLY A 85 -26.32 9.45 -7.72
N LEU A 86 -25.00 9.24 -7.83
CA LEU A 86 -24.12 9.04 -6.69
C LEU A 86 -23.33 10.29 -6.29
N ILE A 87 -23.31 11.33 -7.12
CA ILE A 87 -22.42 12.48 -6.95
C ILE A 87 -22.68 13.24 -5.65
N GLU A 88 -23.93 13.33 -5.22
CA GLU A 88 -24.36 14.04 -4.01
C GLU A 88 -23.93 13.35 -2.72
N TYR A 89 -23.63 12.06 -2.76
CA TYR A 89 -23.16 11.28 -1.61
C TYR A 89 -21.63 11.28 -1.47
N MET A 90 -20.89 11.88 -2.43
CA MET A 90 -19.44 11.86 -2.42
C MET A 90 -18.86 12.99 -1.56
N ASP A 91 -18.21 12.66 -0.44
CA ASP A 91 -17.43 13.63 0.34
C ASP A 91 -16.15 14.06 -0.39
N LEU A 92 -15.61 13.20 -1.26
CA LEU A 92 -14.43 13.50 -2.06
C LEU A 92 -14.40 12.65 -3.33
N ILE A 93 -13.98 13.27 -4.43
CA ILE A 93 -13.76 12.60 -5.71
C ILE A 93 -12.32 12.85 -6.15
N LEU A 94 -11.55 11.78 -6.36
CA LEU A 94 -10.20 11.79 -6.89
C LEU A 94 -10.12 11.02 -8.20
N SER A 95 -9.56 11.67 -9.19
CA SER A 95 -9.27 11.15 -10.53
C SER A 95 -7.76 10.91 -10.71
N ASN A 96 -7.34 10.44 -11.87
CA ASN A 96 -5.94 10.34 -12.22
C ASN A 96 -5.23 11.70 -12.37
N GLU A 97 -6.00 12.79 -12.46
CA GLU A 97 -5.51 14.16 -12.59
C GLU A 97 -5.16 14.77 -11.23
N ASP A 98 -5.57 14.12 -10.15
CA ASP A 98 -5.35 14.60 -8.79
C ASP A 98 -4.07 14.04 -8.14
N VAL A 99 -3.34 13.16 -8.82
CA VAL A 99 -2.17 12.46 -8.28
C VAL A 99 -1.05 12.39 -9.31
N ASP A 100 0.17 12.45 -8.82
CA ASP A 100 1.35 12.26 -9.68
C ASP A 100 1.49 10.78 -10.06
N ASN A 101 1.28 9.88 -9.08
CA ASN A 101 1.41 8.44 -9.25
C ASN A 101 0.03 7.76 -9.10
N SER A 102 -0.53 7.31 -10.22
CA SER A 102 -1.79 6.54 -10.24
C SER A 102 -1.61 5.11 -9.71
N LYS A 103 -2.75 4.42 -9.43
CA LYS A 103 -2.74 2.98 -9.12
C LYS A 103 -1.90 2.23 -10.18
N PRO A 104 -0.98 1.35 -9.77
CA PRO A 104 -0.88 0.63 -8.50
C PRO A 104 -0.11 1.36 -7.38
N HIS A 105 0.25 2.64 -7.54
CA HIS A 105 0.80 3.43 -6.46
C HIS A 105 -0.31 3.81 -5.47
N PRO A 106 -0.09 3.80 -4.15
CA PRO A 106 -1.12 4.05 -3.14
C PRO A 106 -1.46 5.54 -2.96
N GLU A 107 -0.81 6.46 -3.64
CA GLU A 107 -0.91 7.91 -3.46
C GLU A 107 -2.36 8.42 -3.45
N MET A 108 -3.20 7.91 -4.36
CA MET A 108 -4.59 8.33 -4.44
C MET A 108 -5.37 7.99 -3.16
N TYR A 109 -5.14 6.80 -2.60
CA TYR A 109 -5.75 6.40 -1.35
C TYR A 109 -5.18 7.17 -0.15
N TRP A 110 -3.87 7.37 -0.08
CA TRP A 110 -3.26 8.21 0.96
C TRP A 110 -3.78 9.64 0.93
N LYS A 111 -3.96 10.21 -0.27
CA LYS A 111 -4.52 11.55 -0.45
C LYS A 111 -5.98 11.61 0.01
N ALA A 112 -6.77 10.58 -0.29
CA ALA A 112 -8.16 10.46 0.18
C ALA A 112 -8.21 10.37 1.71
N ILE A 113 -7.48 9.46 2.30
CA ILE A 113 -7.40 9.24 3.76
C ILE A 113 -6.97 10.52 4.48
N SER A 114 -5.92 11.17 3.99
CA SER A 114 -5.42 12.43 4.57
C SER A 114 -6.44 13.57 4.49
N LYS A 115 -7.10 13.74 3.33
CA LYS A 115 -8.12 14.80 3.15
C LYS A 115 -9.35 14.56 4.03
N MET A 116 -9.73 13.31 4.23
CA MET A 116 -10.84 12.96 5.14
C MET A 116 -10.43 12.99 6.61
N LYS A 117 -9.14 13.18 6.92
CA LYS A 117 -8.58 13.18 8.29
C LYS A 117 -8.81 11.87 9.03
N HIS A 118 -8.78 10.77 8.32
CA HIS A 118 -8.88 9.42 8.86
C HIS A 118 -7.52 8.71 8.84
N LEU A 119 -7.48 7.52 9.44
CA LEU A 119 -6.33 6.62 9.41
C LEU A 119 -6.58 5.48 8.42
N PRO A 120 -5.51 4.83 7.89
CA PRO A 120 -5.68 3.64 7.06
C PRO A 120 -6.50 2.54 7.73
N GLU A 121 -6.33 2.35 9.05
CA GLU A 121 -7.07 1.38 9.87
C GLU A 121 -8.54 1.78 10.15
N GLU A 122 -8.98 2.94 9.73
CA GLU A 122 -10.37 3.41 9.78
C GLU A 122 -11.00 3.44 8.38
N THR A 123 -10.25 2.98 7.37
CA THR A 123 -10.64 3.07 5.97
C THR A 123 -10.84 1.70 5.35
N LEU A 124 -11.99 1.48 4.73
CA LEU A 124 -12.28 0.32 3.90
C LEU A 124 -12.25 0.72 2.42
N ILE A 125 -11.41 0.07 1.64
CA ILE A 125 -11.33 0.26 0.18
C ILE A 125 -12.04 -0.90 -0.50
N ILE A 126 -12.97 -0.59 -1.39
CA ILE A 126 -13.69 -1.55 -2.23
C ILE A 126 -13.04 -1.52 -3.61
N GLU A 127 -12.56 -2.64 -4.08
CA GLU A 127 -11.77 -2.72 -5.32
C GLU A 127 -11.93 -4.05 -6.04
N ASP A 128 -11.89 -3.98 -7.37
CA ASP A 128 -12.02 -5.12 -8.28
C ASP A 128 -10.77 -5.36 -9.13
N SER A 129 -10.04 -4.30 -9.47
CA SER A 129 -8.92 -4.36 -10.41
C SER A 129 -7.62 -4.78 -9.73
N PRO A 130 -6.74 -5.57 -10.41
CA PRO A 130 -5.45 -5.98 -9.86
C PRO A 130 -4.57 -4.81 -9.40
N TYR A 131 -4.50 -3.74 -10.18
CA TYR A 131 -3.71 -2.55 -9.84
C TYR A 131 -4.33 -1.75 -8.70
N GLY A 132 -5.67 -1.70 -8.62
CA GLY A 132 -6.37 -1.07 -7.52
C GLY A 132 -6.18 -1.84 -6.21
N LEU A 133 -6.27 -3.17 -6.24
CA LEU A 133 -6.00 -4.04 -5.09
C LEU A 133 -4.56 -3.91 -4.59
N LEU A 134 -3.58 -3.80 -5.51
CA LEU A 134 -2.20 -3.57 -5.13
C LEU A 134 -1.99 -2.20 -4.48
N ALA A 135 -2.61 -1.15 -5.02
CA ALA A 135 -2.58 0.19 -4.43
C ALA A 135 -3.25 0.20 -3.04
N ALA A 136 -4.41 -0.46 -2.90
CA ALA A 136 -5.14 -0.59 -1.64
C ALA A 136 -4.31 -1.34 -0.58
N ALA A 137 -3.68 -2.45 -0.94
CA ALA A 137 -2.79 -3.19 -0.05
C ALA A 137 -1.60 -2.33 0.43
N ARG A 138 -1.01 -1.55 -0.47
CA ARG A 138 0.10 -0.62 -0.15
C ARG A 138 -0.34 0.57 0.71
N SER A 139 -1.61 0.95 0.66
CA SER A 139 -2.14 2.02 1.51
C SER A 139 -2.29 1.62 2.97
N LYS A 140 -2.24 0.31 3.28
CA LYS A 140 -2.46 -0.28 4.61
C LYS A 140 -3.88 -0.13 5.14
N SER A 141 -4.84 0.16 4.27
CA SER A 141 -6.27 0.20 4.57
C SER A 141 -6.89 -1.21 4.52
N TYR A 142 -8.08 -1.38 5.08
CA TYR A 142 -8.85 -2.60 4.89
C TYR A 142 -9.34 -2.70 3.45
N ILE A 143 -9.50 -3.92 2.94
CA ILE A 143 -9.93 -4.15 1.56
C ILE A 143 -11.14 -5.09 1.55
N LEU A 144 -12.16 -4.68 0.83
CA LEU A 144 -13.23 -5.54 0.33
C LEU A 144 -12.98 -5.76 -1.17
N ARG A 145 -12.47 -6.95 -1.50
CA ARG A 145 -12.33 -7.34 -2.90
C ARG A 145 -13.69 -7.74 -3.44
N VAL A 146 -14.07 -7.15 -4.57
CA VAL A 146 -15.26 -7.51 -5.34
C VAL A 146 -14.86 -7.97 -6.74
N LYS A 147 -15.71 -8.76 -7.41
CA LYS A 147 -15.47 -9.22 -8.78
C LYS A 147 -16.17 -8.35 -9.81
N ASN A 148 -17.27 -7.73 -9.40
CA ASN A 148 -18.12 -6.91 -10.24
C ASN A 148 -18.93 -5.94 -9.37
N PRO A 149 -19.58 -4.92 -9.97
CA PRO A 149 -20.37 -3.94 -9.22
C PRO A 149 -21.54 -4.55 -8.42
N GLN A 150 -22.09 -5.68 -8.84
CA GLN A 150 -23.22 -6.33 -8.17
C GLN A 150 -22.86 -6.88 -6.78
N GLU A 151 -21.56 -7.09 -6.52
CA GLU A 151 -21.07 -7.46 -5.19
C GLU A 151 -20.92 -6.27 -4.24
N VAL A 152 -21.05 -5.03 -4.74
CA VAL A 152 -21.01 -3.81 -3.93
C VAL A 152 -22.40 -3.61 -3.31
N THR A 153 -22.67 -4.34 -2.24
CA THR A 153 -23.95 -4.29 -1.52
C THR A 153 -23.72 -3.80 -0.09
N TYR A 154 -24.76 -3.17 0.48
CA TYR A 154 -24.73 -2.74 1.88
C TYR A 154 -24.35 -3.90 2.82
N GLU A 155 -24.95 -5.06 2.62
CA GLU A 155 -24.69 -6.24 3.44
C GLU A 155 -23.23 -6.68 3.38
N ASN A 156 -22.64 -6.80 2.19
CA ASN A 156 -21.24 -7.19 2.02
C ASN A 156 -20.28 -6.20 2.69
N ILE A 157 -20.59 -4.91 2.58
CA ILE A 157 -19.78 -3.84 3.17
C ILE A 157 -19.86 -3.90 4.70
N ILE A 158 -21.06 -3.93 5.27
CA ILE A 158 -21.26 -3.98 6.73
C ILE A 158 -20.70 -5.27 7.32
N ASN A 159 -20.88 -6.40 6.65
CA ASN A 159 -20.27 -7.66 7.09
C ASN A 159 -18.74 -7.58 7.15
N LYS A 160 -18.12 -6.90 6.18
CA LYS A 160 -16.66 -6.66 6.22
C LYS A 160 -16.26 -5.71 7.34
N ILE A 161 -16.99 -4.61 7.53
CA ILE A 161 -16.75 -3.66 8.62
C ILE A 161 -16.87 -4.35 9.97
N ASN A 162 -17.93 -5.13 10.21
CA ASN A 162 -18.13 -5.87 11.46
C ASN A 162 -16.99 -6.85 11.74
N LYS A 163 -16.54 -7.61 10.72
CA LYS A 163 -15.38 -8.50 10.85
C LYS A 163 -14.12 -7.76 11.26
N VAL A 164 -13.87 -6.60 10.66
CA VAL A 164 -12.72 -5.74 11.01
C VAL A 164 -12.82 -5.27 12.46
N GLN A 165 -13.98 -4.80 12.88
CA GLN A 165 -14.22 -4.35 14.26
C GLN A 165 -14.09 -5.47 15.29
N MET A 166 -14.45 -6.70 14.93
CA MET A 166 -14.25 -7.90 15.75
C MET A 166 -12.80 -8.41 15.78
N GLY A 167 -11.87 -7.70 15.14
CA GLY A 167 -10.45 -8.02 15.17
C GLY A 167 -9.96 -8.93 14.04
N ASP A 168 -10.76 -9.09 12.99
CA ASP A 168 -10.30 -9.72 11.75
C ASP A 168 -9.24 -8.82 11.10
N LYS A 169 -8.00 -8.99 11.55
CA LYS A 169 -6.85 -8.30 10.95
C LYS A 169 -6.73 -8.79 9.52
N GLN A 170 -6.92 -7.87 8.58
CA GLN A 170 -6.59 -8.17 7.20
C GLN A 170 -5.08 -8.41 7.11
N THR A 171 -4.71 -9.66 7.16
CA THR A 171 -3.35 -10.06 6.80
C THR A 171 -3.24 -9.96 5.28
N THR A 172 -2.68 -8.85 4.78
CA THR A 172 -2.07 -8.93 3.45
C THR A 172 -1.16 -10.14 3.46
N PRO A 173 -1.32 -11.11 2.53
CA PRO A 173 -0.45 -12.27 2.52
C PRO A 173 0.99 -11.79 2.54
N ALA A 174 1.77 -12.20 3.54
CA ALA A 174 3.17 -11.88 3.57
C ALA A 174 3.82 -12.45 2.31
N TRP A 175 4.63 -11.65 1.63
CA TRP A 175 5.49 -12.21 0.62
C TRP A 175 6.40 -13.24 1.29
N ARG A 176 6.41 -14.45 0.76
CA ARG A 176 7.15 -15.56 1.33
C ARG A 176 8.24 -15.98 0.35
N ASP A 177 9.47 -15.91 0.78
CA ASP A 177 10.63 -16.46 0.09
C ASP A 177 11.61 -17.00 1.15
N GLU A 178 11.70 -18.31 1.22
CA GLU A 178 12.53 -19.01 2.22
C GLU A 178 14.02 -18.87 1.92
N THR A 179 14.39 -18.47 0.71
CA THR A 179 15.77 -18.23 0.30
C THR A 179 16.21 -16.79 0.52
N LEU A 180 15.28 -15.84 0.60
CA LEU A 180 15.56 -14.42 0.78
C LEU A 180 16.18 -14.15 2.16
N ASN A 181 17.28 -13.44 2.17
CA ASN A 181 17.89 -12.86 3.37
C ASN A 181 17.47 -11.38 3.50
N VAL A 182 16.90 -11.02 4.64
CA VAL A 182 16.58 -9.62 4.99
C VAL A 182 17.58 -9.13 6.02
N LEU A 183 18.47 -8.24 5.63
CA LEU A 183 19.48 -7.65 6.49
C LEU A 183 19.04 -6.30 7.02
N ILE A 184 19.01 -6.15 8.34
CA ILE A 184 18.63 -4.92 9.02
C ILE A 184 19.78 -4.45 9.93
N PRO A 185 20.54 -3.41 9.52
CA PRO A 185 21.58 -2.84 10.37
C PRO A 185 20.93 -1.97 11.47
N MET A 186 21.25 -2.26 12.71
CA MET A 186 20.79 -1.58 13.90
C MET A 186 21.93 -0.99 14.74
N ALA A 187 23.17 -1.02 14.24
CA ALA A 187 24.38 -0.58 14.95
C ALA A 187 24.70 0.93 14.79
N GLY A 188 23.82 1.70 14.14
CA GLY A 188 24.02 3.13 13.94
C GLY A 188 23.85 3.95 15.24
N ALA A 189 24.51 5.13 15.29
CA ALA A 189 24.49 6.02 16.47
C ALA A 189 23.11 6.57 16.84
N GLY A 190 22.19 6.67 15.90
CA GLY A 190 20.89 7.30 16.15
C GLY A 190 20.96 8.76 16.59
N SER A 191 22.07 9.45 16.36
CA SER A 191 22.43 10.77 16.92
C SER A 191 21.38 11.87 16.76
N ARG A 192 20.53 11.79 15.74
CA ARG A 192 19.42 12.74 15.56
C ARG A 192 18.34 12.53 16.62
N PHE A 193 18.06 11.31 17.01
CA PHE A 193 17.06 10.96 18.02
C PHE A 193 17.60 11.28 19.41
N GLU A 194 18.87 11.01 19.67
CA GLU A 194 19.53 11.39 20.92
C GLU A 194 19.50 12.91 21.12
N LYS A 195 19.84 13.70 20.08
CA LYS A 195 19.71 15.17 20.11
C LYS A 195 18.27 15.66 20.31
N ALA A 196 17.29 14.86 19.94
CA ALA A 196 15.86 15.14 20.14
C ALA A 196 15.35 14.67 21.52
N GLY A 197 16.23 14.18 22.41
CA GLY A 197 15.90 13.80 23.79
C GLY A 197 15.40 12.38 23.97
N TYR A 198 15.52 11.51 22.96
CA TYR A 198 15.15 10.11 23.10
C TYR A 198 16.25 9.34 23.86
N THR A 199 15.85 8.58 24.88
CA THR A 199 16.75 7.82 25.76
C THR A 199 17.05 6.41 25.23
N PHE A 200 16.20 5.88 24.36
CA PHE A 200 16.38 4.57 23.73
C PHE A 200 17.09 4.68 22.38
N PRO A 201 17.89 3.67 21.99
CA PRO A 201 18.40 3.58 20.63
C PRO A 201 17.27 3.64 19.60
N LYS A 202 17.52 4.24 18.42
CA LYS A 202 16.52 4.44 17.38
C LYS A 202 15.61 3.23 17.13
N PRO A 203 16.11 1.98 16.99
CA PRO A 203 15.25 0.83 16.72
C PRO A 203 14.27 0.47 17.85
N LEU A 204 14.52 0.96 19.06
CA LEU A 204 13.71 0.70 20.25
C LEU A 204 12.78 1.86 20.63
N ILE A 205 12.86 2.99 19.93
CA ILE A 205 11.94 4.11 20.14
C ILE A 205 10.51 3.62 19.88
N GLU A 206 9.61 3.98 20.79
CA GLU A 206 8.21 3.58 20.69
C GLU A 206 7.50 4.36 19.57
N VAL A 207 6.86 3.62 18.66
CA VAL A 207 5.98 4.13 17.63
C VAL A 207 4.65 3.39 17.72
N ARG A 208 3.57 4.10 18.06
CA ARG A 208 2.23 3.50 18.25
C ARG A 208 2.25 2.30 19.23
N LYS A 209 2.89 2.45 20.37
CA LYS A 209 3.05 1.42 21.41
C LYS A 209 3.83 0.17 21.00
N LYS A 210 4.64 0.27 19.95
CA LYS A 210 5.53 -0.82 19.47
C LYS A 210 6.93 -0.27 19.27
N PRO A 211 7.99 -1.07 19.48
CA PRO A 211 9.34 -0.68 19.08
C PRO A 211 9.41 -0.39 17.58
N MET A 212 10.16 0.63 17.17
CA MET A 212 10.30 1.02 15.77
C MET A 212 10.71 -0.18 14.88
N ILE A 213 11.61 -1.04 15.36
CA ILE A 213 12.03 -2.24 14.62
C ILE A 213 10.84 -3.19 14.35
N GLN A 214 9.91 -3.34 15.28
CA GLN A 214 8.72 -4.14 15.06
C GLN A 214 7.85 -3.53 13.96
N VAL A 215 7.68 -2.20 13.99
CA VAL A 215 6.91 -1.49 12.95
C VAL A 215 7.57 -1.65 11.58
N VAL A 216 8.92 -1.60 11.51
CA VAL A 216 9.67 -1.83 10.27
C VAL A 216 9.38 -3.22 9.72
N VAL A 217 9.51 -4.27 10.54
CA VAL A 217 9.27 -5.67 10.11
C VAL A 217 7.81 -5.89 9.69
N GLU A 218 6.85 -5.38 10.47
CA GLU A 218 5.44 -5.47 10.13
C GLU A 218 5.11 -4.75 8.82
N ASN A 219 5.78 -3.63 8.53
CA ASN A 219 5.60 -2.90 7.28
C ASN A 219 6.24 -3.59 6.07
N LEU A 220 7.37 -4.26 6.25
CA LEU A 220 7.95 -5.09 5.19
C LEU A 220 7.00 -6.23 4.83
N ASN A 221 6.37 -6.84 5.83
CA ASN A 221 5.44 -7.96 5.66
C ASN A 221 6.02 -9.09 4.78
N ILE A 222 7.27 -9.45 5.02
CA ILE A 222 8.01 -10.48 4.30
C ILE A 222 8.30 -11.64 5.25
N LYS A 223 8.01 -12.87 4.86
CA LYS A 223 8.51 -14.07 5.52
C LYS A 223 9.79 -14.54 4.85
N ALA A 224 10.90 -14.30 5.50
CA ALA A 224 12.26 -14.52 4.98
C ALA A 224 13.23 -14.82 6.14
N ASN A 225 14.51 -14.99 5.83
CA ASN A 225 15.57 -15.12 6.83
C ASN A 225 16.01 -13.74 7.31
N TYR A 226 15.64 -13.35 8.51
CA TYR A 226 16.02 -12.06 9.08
C TYR A 226 17.38 -12.12 9.75
N ILE A 227 18.21 -11.11 9.46
CA ILE A 227 19.56 -10.96 10.00
C ILE A 227 19.67 -9.53 10.54
N TYR A 228 19.95 -9.39 11.82
CA TYR A 228 20.13 -8.10 12.48
C TYR A 228 21.59 -7.90 12.85
N VAL A 229 22.11 -6.70 12.63
CA VAL A 229 23.44 -6.32 13.14
C VAL A 229 23.25 -5.27 14.22
N VAL A 230 23.63 -5.60 15.45
CA VAL A 230 23.40 -4.79 16.64
C VAL A 230 24.69 -4.47 17.35
N GLN A 231 24.72 -3.38 18.13
CA GLN A 231 25.82 -3.12 19.05
C GLN A 231 25.72 -4.09 20.25
N LYS A 232 26.84 -4.63 20.69
CA LYS A 232 26.92 -5.56 21.82
C LYS A 232 26.31 -4.96 23.09
N GLU A 233 26.66 -3.72 23.42
CA GLU A 233 26.09 -3.00 24.56
C GLU A 233 24.57 -2.95 24.49
N HIS A 234 24.00 -2.62 23.33
CA HIS A 234 22.55 -2.56 23.14
C HIS A 234 21.90 -3.95 23.23
N ARG A 235 22.58 -4.98 22.68
CA ARG A 235 22.10 -6.36 22.70
C ARG A 235 21.91 -6.84 24.14
N GLU A 236 22.93 -6.63 25.01
CA GLU A 236 22.88 -7.03 26.40
C GLU A 236 21.92 -6.18 27.22
N LYS A 237 22.05 -4.85 27.13
CA LYS A 237 21.28 -3.90 27.93
C LYS A 237 19.77 -4.01 27.72
N TYR A 238 19.33 -4.27 26.47
CA TYR A 238 17.90 -4.27 26.09
C TYR A 238 17.39 -5.68 25.74
N ASN A 239 18.17 -6.72 25.97
CA ASN A 239 17.83 -8.11 25.67
C ASN A 239 17.26 -8.27 24.24
N LEU A 240 18.03 -7.76 23.25
CA LEU A 240 17.58 -7.71 21.86
C LEU A 240 17.33 -9.10 21.26
N ASP A 241 18.01 -10.14 21.73
CA ASP A 241 17.76 -11.51 21.26
C ASP A 241 16.31 -11.94 21.51
N ALA A 242 15.81 -11.70 22.71
CA ALA A 242 14.43 -12.04 23.06
C ALA A 242 13.44 -11.20 22.23
N LEU A 243 13.65 -9.89 22.15
CA LEU A 243 12.78 -8.99 21.38
C LEU A 243 12.73 -9.37 19.89
N LEU A 244 13.91 -9.55 19.26
CA LEU A 244 14.00 -9.84 17.83
C LEU A 244 13.47 -11.24 17.51
N SER A 245 13.65 -12.22 18.39
CA SER A 245 13.06 -13.56 18.23
C SER A 245 11.54 -13.56 18.35
N LEU A 246 10.95 -12.66 19.14
CA LEU A 246 9.51 -12.49 19.20
C LEU A 246 8.95 -11.84 17.91
N ILE A 247 9.69 -10.89 17.34
CA ILE A 247 9.27 -10.18 16.10
C ILE A 247 9.46 -11.07 14.87
N THR A 248 10.62 -11.75 14.78
CA THR A 248 11.02 -12.61 13.65
C THR A 248 11.61 -13.92 14.18
N PRO A 249 10.80 -14.92 14.47
CA PRO A 249 11.29 -16.22 14.96
C PRO A 249 12.34 -16.84 14.03
N GLY A 250 13.44 -17.29 14.60
CA GLY A 250 14.54 -17.88 13.84
C GLY A 250 15.54 -16.88 13.24
N CYS A 251 15.41 -15.58 13.52
CA CYS A 251 16.36 -14.57 13.07
C CYS A 251 17.79 -14.83 13.54
N LYS A 252 18.75 -14.24 12.84
CA LYS A 252 20.17 -14.23 13.24
C LYS A 252 20.54 -12.85 13.77
N VAL A 253 21.23 -12.82 14.90
CA VAL A 253 21.73 -11.59 15.50
C VAL A 253 23.26 -11.61 15.43
N VAL A 254 23.82 -10.61 14.78
CA VAL A 254 25.26 -10.37 14.64
C VAL A 254 25.61 -9.15 15.47
N GLU A 255 26.63 -9.24 16.29
CA GLU A 255 27.06 -8.12 17.12
C GLU A 255 28.29 -7.41 16.58
N THR A 256 28.42 -6.15 16.95
CA THR A 256 29.62 -5.32 16.77
C THR A 256 30.01 -4.67 18.08
N GLU A 257 31.30 -4.51 18.33
CA GLU A 257 31.85 -3.91 19.57
C GLU A 257 31.55 -2.38 19.67
N GLY A 258 31.04 -1.77 18.61
CA GLY A 258 30.68 -0.33 18.58
C GLY A 258 30.09 0.08 17.27
N MET A 259 30.09 1.40 17.03
CA MET A 259 29.60 1.97 15.78
C MET A 259 30.50 1.57 14.60
N THR A 260 29.87 1.30 13.48
CA THR A 260 30.55 1.07 12.20
C THR A 260 30.61 2.35 11.37
N GLU A 261 31.55 2.44 10.44
CA GLU A 261 31.74 3.62 9.55
C GLU A 261 30.60 3.83 8.53
N GLY A 262 29.54 3.03 8.60
CA GLY A 262 28.37 3.15 7.74
C GLY A 262 27.65 1.84 7.51
N ALA A 263 26.52 1.93 6.79
CA ALA A 263 25.64 0.79 6.56
C ALA A 263 26.33 -0.37 5.80
N ALA A 264 27.23 -0.06 4.87
CA ALA A 264 27.98 -1.08 4.12
C ALA A 264 28.94 -1.84 5.05
N CYS A 265 29.67 -1.14 5.93
CA CYS A 265 30.55 -1.77 6.91
C CYS A 265 29.77 -2.64 7.89
N THR A 266 28.59 -2.16 8.33
CA THR A 266 27.67 -2.94 9.16
C THR A 266 27.22 -4.22 8.45
N ALA A 267 26.89 -4.13 7.16
CA ALA A 267 26.44 -5.27 6.37
C ALA A 267 27.54 -6.35 6.24
N LEU A 268 28.78 -5.94 6.08
CA LEU A 268 29.92 -6.88 5.96
C LEU A 268 30.13 -7.73 7.21
N LEU A 269 29.72 -7.28 8.39
CA LEU A 269 29.77 -8.09 9.61
C LEU A 269 28.87 -9.33 9.51
N ALA A 270 27.79 -9.24 8.74
CA ALA A 270 26.87 -10.35 8.49
C ALA A 270 27.31 -11.26 7.31
N LYS A 271 28.52 -11.06 6.73
CA LYS A 271 29.02 -11.77 5.54
C LYS A 271 28.79 -13.27 5.60
N LYS A 272 29.03 -13.92 6.74
CA LYS A 272 28.85 -15.38 6.89
C LYS A 272 27.41 -15.87 6.61
N TYR A 273 26.41 -14.99 6.67
CA TYR A 273 25.01 -15.32 6.44
C TYR A 273 24.50 -14.86 5.07
N ILE A 274 25.18 -13.89 4.42
CA ILE A 274 24.74 -13.27 3.18
C ILE A 274 25.66 -13.56 1.99
N ASN A 275 26.80 -14.24 2.19
CA ASN A 275 27.75 -14.59 1.14
C ASN A 275 27.30 -15.86 0.41
N SER A 276 26.20 -15.77 -0.34
CA SER A 276 25.62 -16.86 -1.12
C SER A 276 24.90 -16.28 -2.36
N ASP A 277 24.41 -17.14 -3.24
CA ASP A 277 23.59 -16.74 -4.40
C ASP A 277 22.12 -16.43 -4.02
N ALA A 278 21.78 -16.55 -2.74
CA ALA A 278 20.45 -16.23 -2.25
C ALA A 278 20.16 -14.72 -2.35
N PRO A 279 18.92 -14.32 -2.70
CA PRO A 279 18.54 -12.91 -2.75
C PRO A 279 18.79 -12.20 -1.42
N LEU A 280 19.27 -10.96 -1.48
CA LEU A 280 19.49 -10.11 -0.32
C LEU A 280 18.63 -8.85 -0.40
N PHE A 281 17.79 -8.63 0.61
CA PHE A 281 17.06 -7.40 0.81
C PHE A 281 17.67 -6.61 1.97
N PHE A 282 18.02 -5.36 1.71
CA PHE A 282 18.60 -4.47 2.71
C PHE A 282 17.53 -3.48 3.19
N ALA A 283 17.22 -3.49 4.49
CA ALA A 283 16.25 -2.59 5.09
C ALA A 283 16.88 -1.72 6.18
N ASN A 284 16.48 -0.46 6.27
CA ASN A 284 16.88 0.42 7.36
C ASN A 284 15.97 0.21 8.59
N SER A 285 16.59 0.30 9.78
CA SER A 285 15.89 0.31 11.08
C SER A 285 15.39 1.70 11.46
#